data_2eaa258cc5f32dafd7fd32eb2478fb48
#
_entry.id   2eaa258cc5f32dafd7fd32eb2478fb48
#
_cell.length_a   1.000
_cell.length_b   1.000
_cell.length_c   1.000
_cell.angle_alpha   90.00
_cell.angle_beta   90.00
_cell.angle_gamma   90.00
#
_symmetry.space_group_name_H-M   'P 1'
#
loop_
_entity.id
_entity.type
_entity.pdbx_description
1 polymer ?
#
loop_
_entity_poly.entity_id
_entity_poly.type
_entity_poly.pdbx_seq_one_letter_code
_entity_poly.pdbx_strand_id
1 'polypeptide(L)'
;MNKVKTMNIALIGYGFVGKTFHAPLIQSVDGLKLAVISSRDEEKVKRDLPDVLVVATPEEAIQHPDIDLVVIASPNATHAPLATLALNAGKHVVVDKP
;
A
#
# COMPACT_ATOMS: atom_id res chain seq x y z
N MET A 1 21.84 21.15 0.51
CA MET A 1 20.38 21.00 0.52
C MET A 1 20.00 19.54 0.69
N ASN A 2 19.19 19.26 1.66
CA ASN A 2 18.80 17.89 1.94
C ASN A 2 17.67 17.47 1.04
N LYS A 3 17.88 16.37 0.32
CA LYS A 3 16.80 15.74 -0.42
C LYS A 3 16.08 14.80 0.50
N VAL A 4 14.80 15.01 0.67
CA VAL A 4 13.96 14.06 1.38
C VAL A 4 13.80 12.85 0.48
N LYS A 5 14.24 11.70 0.96
CA LYS A 5 14.08 10.46 0.20
C LYS A 5 12.60 10.10 0.16
N THR A 6 12.07 9.96 -1.04
CA THR A 6 10.69 9.53 -1.21
C THR A 6 10.57 8.05 -0.90
N MET A 7 9.63 7.69 -0.04
CA MET A 7 9.33 6.31 0.28
C MET A 7 8.12 5.86 -0.52
N ASN A 8 8.30 4.81 -1.33
CA ASN A 8 7.22 4.28 -2.15
C ASN A 8 6.41 3.27 -1.35
N ILE A 9 5.10 3.44 -1.35
CA ILE A 9 4.20 2.68 -0.48
C ILE A 9 3.25 1.83 -1.31
N ALA A 10 3.09 0.57 -0.91
CA ALA A 10 2.05 -0.30 -1.41
C ALA A 10 0.94 -0.40 -0.38
N LEU A 11 -0.29 -0.13 -0.80
CA LEU A 11 -1.47 -0.26 0.05
C LEU A 11 -2.17 -1.56 -0.30
N ILE A 12 -2.35 -2.43 0.69
CA ILE A 12 -3.02 -3.71 0.51
C ILE A 12 -4.46 -3.55 0.94
N GLY A 13 -5.36 -3.61 -0.03
CA GLY A 13 -6.79 -3.44 0.22
C GLY A 13 -7.24 -2.00 0.02
N TYR A 14 -8.29 -1.81 -0.76
CA TYR A 14 -8.86 -0.50 -1.02
C TYR A 14 -10.35 -0.51 -0.67
N GLY A 15 -10.66 -1.12 0.48
CA GLY A 15 -12.00 -1.06 1.05
C GLY A 15 -12.22 0.27 1.76
N PHE A 16 -13.20 0.32 2.66
CA PHE A 16 -13.57 1.56 3.33
C PHE A 16 -12.37 2.23 4.03
N VAL A 17 -11.62 1.47 4.82
CA VAL A 17 -10.50 2.03 5.59
C VAL A 17 -9.37 2.47 4.67
N GLY A 18 -9.00 1.66 3.69
CA GLY A 18 -7.94 2.01 2.75
C GLY A 18 -8.27 3.26 1.96
N LYS A 19 -9.49 3.34 1.43
CA LYS A 19 -9.93 4.47 0.63
C LYS A 19 -10.11 5.73 1.47
N THR A 20 -10.70 5.60 2.66
CA THR A 20 -11.11 6.73 3.47
C THR A 20 -9.99 7.31 4.33
N PHE A 21 -9.11 6.45 4.83
CA PHE A 21 -8.08 6.88 5.77
C PHE A 21 -6.66 6.74 5.25
N HIS A 22 -6.28 5.54 4.79
CA HIS A 22 -4.88 5.29 4.45
C HIS A 22 -4.42 6.01 3.19
N ALA A 23 -5.19 5.92 2.10
CA ALA A 23 -4.79 6.56 0.85
C ALA A 23 -4.68 8.08 0.99
N PRO A 24 -5.69 8.78 1.56
CA PRO A 24 -5.55 10.22 1.75
C PRO A 24 -4.40 10.61 2.68
N LEU A 25 -4.20 9.85 3.77
CA LEU A 25 -3.13 10.13 4.70
C LEU A 25 -1.76 10.02 4.04
N ILE A 26 -1.54 8.94 3.30
CA ILE A 26 -0.28 8.73 2.59
C ILE A 26 -0.03 9.87 1.61
N GLN A 27 -1.06 10.27 0.87
CA GLN A 27 -0.93 11.34 -0.11
C GLN A 27 -0.69 12.71 0.51
N SER A 28 -1.08 12.90 1.77
CA SER A 28 -0.94 14.17 2.44
C SER A 28 0.41 14.39 3.10
N VAL A 29 1.22 13.35 3.23
CA VAL A 29 2.52 13.43 3.90
C VAL A 29 3.64 13.56 2.87
N ASP A 30 4.46 14.62 3.01
CA ASP A 30 5.61 14.82 2.14
C ASP A 30 6.62 13.69 2.36
N GLY A 31 7.18 13.21 1.26
CA GLY A 31 8.14 12.11 1.31
C GLY A 31 7.51 10.73 1.22
N LEU A 32 6.17 10.64 1.22
CA LEU A 32 5.46 9.38 1.01
C LEU A 32 4.77 9.41 -0.35
N LYS A 33 4.93 8.35 -1.12
CA LYS A 33 4.28 8.22 -2.41
C LYS A 33 3.49 6.92 -2.44
N LEU A 34 2.17 7.04 -2.66
CA LEU A 34 1.32 5.88 -2.86
C LEU A 34 1.54 5.38 -4.29
N ALA A 35 2.34 4.34 -4.42
CA ALA A 35 2.79 3.86 -5.73
C ALA A 35 1.98 2.68 -6.24
N VAL A 36 1.57 1.77 -5.37
CA VAL A 36 0.89 0.54 -5.75
C VAL A 36 -0.29 0.29 -4.81
N ILE A 37 -1.41 -0.15 -5.37
CA ILE A 37 -2.55 -0.61 -4.57
C ILE A 37 -2.95 -2.00 -5.04
N SER A 38 -3.12 -2.91 -4.09
CA SER A 38 -3.69 -4.23 -4.34
C SER A 38 -5.20 -4.14 -4.14
N SER A 39 -5.96 -4.39 -5.20
CA SER A 39 -7.43 -4.32 -5.14
C SER A 39 -8.02 -5.21 -6.21
N ARG A 40 -9.19 -5.77 -5.92
CA ARG A 40 -9.96 -6.55 -6.90
C ARG A 40 -10.76 -5.64 -7.84
N ASP A 41 -10.91 -4.38 -7.49
CA ASP A 41 -11.68 -3.42 -8.27
C ASP A 41 -10.75 -2.32 -8.78
N GLU A 42 -10.10 -2.61 -9.90
CA GLU A 42 -9.17 -1.68 -10.52
C GLU A 42 -9.86 -0.39 -10.94
N GLU A 43 -11.07 -0.49 -11.45
CA GLU A 43 -11.80 0.70 -11.92
C GLU A 43 -12.05 1.69 -10.79
N LYS A 44 -12.44 1.17 -9.62
CA LYS A 44 -12.68 2.02 -8.45
C LYS A 44 -11.41 2.76 -8.04
N VAL A 45 -10.28 2.07 -8.01
CA VAL A 45 -9.01 2.68 -7.64
C VAL A 45 -8.59 3.70 -8.68
N LYS A 46 -8.66 3.36 -9.95
CA LYS A 46 -8.24 4.26 -11.04
C LYS A 46 -9.11 5.50 -11.15
N ARG A 47 -10.39 5.39 -10.78
CA ARG A 47 -11.28 6.54 -10.75
C ARG A 47 -10.82 7.58 -9.74
N ASP A 48 -10.35 7.12 -8.58
CA ASP A 48 -9.91 8.00 -7.51
C ASP A 48 -8.43 8.38 -7.66
N LEU A 49 -7.61 7.45 -8.14
CA LEU A 49 -6.15 7.56 -8.16
C LEU A 49 -5.61 7.06 -9.51
N PRO A 50 -5.74 7.86 -10.57
CA PRO A 50 -5.41 7.40 -11.92
C PRO A 50 -3.93 7.08 -12.14
N ASP A 51 -3.05 7.65 -11.34
CA ASP A 51 -1.60 7.46 -11.52
C ASP A 51 -1.02 6.30 -10.74
N VAL A 52 -1.83 5.63 -9.90
CA VAL A 52 -1.38 4.53 -9.07
C VAL A 52 -1.41 3.23 -9.87
N LEU A 53 -0.38 2.39 -9.69
CA LEU A 53 -0.39 1.05 -10.26
C LEU A 53 -1.31 0.16 -9.44
N VAL A 54 -2.26 -0.50 -10.10
CA VAL A 54 -3.17 -1.42 -9.43
C VAL A 54 -2.79 -2.84 -9.80
N VAL A 55 -2.63 -3.68 -8.77
CA VAL A 55 -2.36 -5.11 -8.96
C VAL A 55 -3.48 -5.93 -8.34
N ALA A 56 -3.66 -7.14 -8.84
CA ALA A 56 -4.80 -7.97 -8.45
C ALA A 56 -4.60 -8.66 -7.10
N THR A 57 -3.33 -8.95 -6.73
CA THR A 57 -3.06 -9.70 -5.51
C THR A 57 -2.14 -8.93 -4.58
N PRO A 58 -2.27 -9.15 -3.26
CA PRO A 58 -1.36 -8.53 -2.29
C PRO A 58 0.10 -8.93 -2.52
N GLU A 59 0.34 -10.17 -2.92
CA GLU A 59 1.69 -10.67 -3.17
C GLU A 59 2.40 -9.86 -4.25
N GLU A 60 1.69 -9.53 -5.32
CA GLU A 60 2.27 -8.71 -6.40
C GLU A 60 2.69 -7.33 -5.89
N ALA A 61 1.85 -6.73 -5.04
CA ALA A 61 2.16 -5.42 -4.48
C ALA A 61 3.37 -5.49 -3.55
N ILE A 62 3.40 -6.49 -2.68
CA ILE A 62 4.48 -6.65 -1.70
C ILE A 62 5.82 -6.91 -2.37
N GLN A 63 5.82 -7.70 -3.43
CA GLN A 63 7.05 -8.10 -4.12
C GLN A 63 7.52 -7.09 -5.17
N HIS A 64 6.78 -6.01 -5.37
CA HIS A 64 7.16 -4.99 -6.33
C HIS A 64 8.50 -4.37 -5.93
N PRO A 65 9.50 -4.34 -6.84
CA PRO A 65 10.87 -3.94 -6.46
C PRO A 65 11.00 -2.49 -6.01
N ASP A 66 10.09 -1.62 -6.43
CA ASP A 66 10.18 -0.20 -6.10
C ASP A 66 9.51 0.16 -4.77
N ILE A 67 8.92 -0.81 -4.08
CA ILE A 67 8.19 -0.56 -2.84
C ILE A 67 9.12 -0.63 -1.63
N ASP A 68 9.01 0.35 -0.75
CA ASP A 68 9.79 0.44 0.49
C ASP A 68 8.96 0.07 1.71
N LEU A 69 7.67 0.41 1.72
CA LEU A 69 6.77 0.22 2.85
C LEU A 69 5.46 -0.39 2.37
N VAL A 70 4.97 -1.36 3.11
CA VAL A 70 3.67 -1.99 2.84
C VAL A 70 2.70 -1.62 3.95
N VAL A 71 1.54 -1.08 3.59
CA VAL A 71 0.45 -0.79 4.52
C VAL A 71 -0.66 -1.81 4.30
N ILE A 72 -0.97 -2.59 5.32
CA ILE A 72 -1.95 -3.66 5.22
C ILE A 72 -3.27 -3.21 5.82
N ALA A 73 -4.25 -2.96 4.96
CA ALA A 73 -5.60 -2.53 5.33
C ALA A 73 -6.65 -3.55 4.94
N SER A 74 -6.23 -4.78 4.66
CA SER A 74 -7.12 -5.88 4.33
C SER A 74 -7.71 -6.52 5.60
N PRO A 75 -8.64 -7.48 5.47
CA PRO A 75 -9.23 -8.13 6.64
C PRO A 75 -8.20 -8.77 7.57
N ASN A 76 -8.50 -8.77 8.86
CA ASN A 76 -7.58 -9.24 9.91
C ASN A 76 -6.96 -10.62 9.65
N ALA A 77 -7.74 -11.53 9.07
CA ALA A 77 -7.25 -12.89 8.82
C ALA A 77 -6.03 -12.94 7.89
N THR A 78 -5.80 -11.90 7.11
CA THR A 78 -4.69 -11.86 6.17
C THR A 78 -3.48 -11.10 6.70
N HIS A 79 -3.58 -10.45 7.86
CA HIS A 79 -2.52 -9.57 8.37
C HIS A 79 -1.20 -10.30 8.62
N ALA A 80 -1.22 -11.39 9.38
CA ALA A 80 0.01 -12.09 9.74
C ALA A 80 0.74 -12.69 8.53
N PRO A 81 0.07 -13.42 7.64
CA PRO A 81 0.75 -13.95 6.44
C PRO A 81 1.33 -12.86 5.56
N LEU A 82 0.59 -11.77 5.34
CA LEU A 82 1.06 -10.69 4.47
C LEU A 82 2.19 -9.90 5.11
N ALA A 83 2.13 -9.66 6.42
CA ALA A 83 3.20 -8.99 7.13
C ALA A 83 4.49 -9.81 7.07
N THR A 84 4.39 -11.13 7.25
CA THR A 84 5.54 -12.02 7.15
C THR A 84 6.15 -11.98 5.75
N LEU A 85 5.31 -12.01 4.73
CA LEU A 85 5.77 -11.94 3.34
C LEU A 85 6.51 -10.64 3.08
N ALA A 86 5.98 -9.53 3.56
CA ALA A 86 6.59 -8.22 3.38
C ALA A 86 7.95 -8.13 4.09
N LEU A 87 8.03 -8.60 5.32
CA LEU A 87 9.29 -8.61 6.06
C LEU A 87 10.33 -9.47 5.36
N ASN A 88 9.94 -10.63 4.85
CA ASN A 88 10.84 -11.50 4.12
C ASN A 88 11.32 -10.88 2.80
N ALA A 89 10.52 -9.97 2.24
CA ALA A 89 10.89 -9.24 1.03
C ALA A 89 11.75 -8.01 1.32
N GLY A 90 12.10 -7.78 2.58
CA GLY A 90 12.91 -6.63 2.98
C GLY A 90 12.16 -5.32 3.07
N LYS A 91 10.84 -5.36 3.17
CA LYS A 91 10.00 -4.16 3.24
C LYS A 91 9.64 -3.82 4.68
N HIS A 92 9.41 -2.54 4.93
CA HIS A 92 8.79 -2.10 6.17
C HIS A 92 7.30 -2.39 6.12
N VAL A 93 6.67 -2.62 7.26
CA VAL A 93 5.26 -3.01 7.31
C VAL A 93 4.50 -2.21 8.35
N VAL A 94 3.35 -1.70 7.95
CA VAL A 94 2.37 -1.12 8.87
C VAL A 94 1.08 -1.92 8.72
N VAL A 95 0.56 -2.40 9.83
CA VAL A 95 -0.67 -3.19 9.86
C VAL A 95 -1.75 -2.36 10.55
N ASP A 96 -2.87 -2.16 9.85
CA ASP A 96 -4.01 -1.48 10.43
C ASP A 96 -4.71 -2.41 11.41
N LYS A 97 -4.96 -1.93 12.62
CA LYS A 97 -5.65 -2.70 13.64
C LYS A 97 -7.12 -2.29 13.71
N PRO A 98 -8.02 -3.24 13.90
CA PRO A 98 -9.44 -2.92 14.05
C PRO A 98 -9.72 -2.07 15.28
#